data_72b677799231245cebbb5d48bb42385a
#
_entry.id   72b677799231245cebbb5d48bb42385a
#
_cell.length_a   1.000
_cell.length_b   1.000
_cell.length_c   1.000
_cell.angle_alpha   90.00
_cell.angle_beta   90.00
_cell.angle_gamma   90.00
#
_symmetry.space_group_name_H-M   'P 1'
#
loop_
_entity.id
_entity.type
_entity.pdbx_description
1 polymer ?
#
loop_
_entity_poly.entity_id
_entity_poly.type
_entity_poly.pdbx_seq_one_letter_code
_entity_poly.pdbx_strand_id
1 'polypeptide(L)'
;IKNGDKQAFKYVFDTYFTVLCRFMYLYLGDTQEAEDIASDIFASVWENRKKLEIRLTFKAYLFQAAKNRCLNAIRDRKATVSLDDINGQDTPQVSITDSLETEELNNLIQEAILSLPEKCREVFLQSRTKNLTNQEIAESMDISVKTVEAQITKALKQIRKFLGTQYQYLF
;
A
#
# COMPACT_ATOMS: atom_id res chain seq x y z
N ILE A 1 -16.88 8.19 -12.99
CA ILE A 1 -17.19 8.25 -11.55
C ILE A 1 -17.49 9.69 -11.13
N LYS A 2 -16.66 10.69 -11.45
CA LYS A 2 -16.86 12.12 -11.05
C LYS A 2 -18.26 12.65 -11.39
N ASN A 3 -18.82 12.24 -12.51
CA ASN A 3 -20.15 12.68 -12.97
C ASN A 3 -21.31 11.84 -12.38
N GLY A 4 -21.05 11.00 -11.38
CA GLY A 4 -22.07 10.15 -10.75
C GLY A 4 -22.46 8.92 -11.56
N ASP A 5 -21.63 8.50 -12.52
CA ASP A 5 -21.85 7.30 -13.32
C ASP A 5 -21.73 6.04 -12.43
N LYS A 6 -22.89 5.43 -12.17
CA LYS A 6 -23.00 4.22 -11.35
C LYS A 6 -22.40 2.98 -12.03
N GLN A 7 -22.44 2.91 -13.36
CA GLN A 7 -21.87 1.76 -14.09
C GLN A 7 -20.36 1.80 -14.05
N ALA A 8 -19.74 2.98 -14.25
CA ALA A 8 -18.31 3.16 -14.09
C ALA A 8 -17.86 2.88 -12.66
N PHE A 9 -18.64 3.25 -11.65
CA PHE A 9 -18.34 2.93 -10.27
C PHE A 9 -18.44 1.42 -9.98
N LYS A 10 -19.51 0.78 -10.48
CA LYS A 10 -19.68 -0.68 -10.37
C LYS A 10 -18.51 -1.43 -10.99
N TYR A 11 -18.09 -1.05 -12.20
CA TYR A 11 -16.94 -1.66 -12.87
C TYR A 11 -15.67 -1.58 -12.01
N VAL A 12 -15.40 -0.43 -11.42
CA VAL A 12 -14.24 -0.23 -10.55
C VAL A 12 -14.37 -1.05 -9.27
N PHE A 13 -15.54 -1.09 -8.66
CA PHE A 13 -15.82 -1.91 -7.49
C PHE A 13 -15.57 -3.39 -7.79
N ASP A 14 -16.21 -3.92 -8.82
CA ASP A 14 -16.08 -5.34 -9.21
C ASP A 14 -14.61 -5.71 -9.55
N THR A 15 -13.86 -4.77 -10.14
CA THR A 15 -12.45 -5.00 -10.52
C THR A 15 -11.50 -5.00 -9.32
N TYR A 16 -11.72 -4.12 -8.34
CA TYR A 16 -10.70 -3.88 -7.30
C TYR A 16 -11.10 -4.36 -5.91
N PHE A 17 -12.38 -4.57 -5.60
CA PHE A 17 -12.84 -4.88 -4.24
C PHE A 17 -12.17 -6.13 -3.68
N THR A 18 -12.28 -7.27 -4.37
CA THR A 18 -11.71 -8.54 -3.90
C THR A 18 -10.19 -8.48 -3.75
N VAL A 19 -9.51 -7.81 -4.71
CA VAL A 19 -8.05 -7.68 -4.66
C VAL A 19 -7.63 -6.79 -3.50
N LEU A 20 -8.40 -5.73 -3.23
CA LEU A 20 -8.16 -4.82 -2.11
C LEU A 20 -8.37 -5.52 -0.76
N CYS A 21 -9.44 -6.33 -0.62
CA CYS A 21 -9.68 -7.13 0.59
C CYS A 21 -8.53 -8.11 0.86
N ARG A 22 -8.06 -8.84 -0.17
CA ARG A 22 -6.90 -9.73 -0.05
C ARG A 22 -5.65 -8.97 0.38
N PHE A 23 -5.39 -7.82 -0.21
CA PHE A 23 -4.26 -6.96 0.18
C PHE A 23 -4.35 -6.54 1.64
N MET A 24 -5.53 -6.10 2.10
CA MET A 24 -5.72 -5.66 3.48
C MET A 24 -5.68 -6.81 4.48
N TYR A 25 -6.15 -7.99 4.10
CA TYR A 25 -6.02 -9.21 4.91
C TYR A 25 -4.56 -9.50 5.30
N LEU A 26 -3.60 -9.24 4.40
CA LEU A 26 -2.17 -9.41 4.69
C LEU A 26 -1.68 -8.51 5.84
N TYR A 27 -2.36 -7.39 6.11
CA TYR A 27 -2.03 -6.47 7.21
C TYR A 27 -2.82 -6.78 8.48
N LEU A 28 -4.09 -7.12 8.33
CA LEU A 28 -5.05 -7.19 9.43
C LEU A 28 -5.19 -8.61 10.01
N GLY A 29 -4.97 -9.64 9.18
CA GLY A 29 -5.20 -11.04 9.53
C GLY A 29 -6.67 -11.41 9.71
N ASP A 30 -7.61 -10.49 9.44
CA ASP A 30 -9.05 -10.65 9.61
C ASP A 30 -9.78 -10.30 8.31
N THR A 31 -10.57 -11.26 7.79
CA THR A 31 -11.28 -11.10 6.52
C THR A 31 -12.43 -10.12 6.65
N GLN A 32 -13.20 -10.18 7.74
CA GLN A 32 -14.36 -9.33 7.95
C GLN A 32 -13.93 -7.86 8.08
N GLU A 33 -12.91 -7.58 8.88
CA GLU A 33 -12.38 -6.24 9.03
C GLU A 33 -11.80 -5.70 7.71
N ALA A 34 -11.14 -6.55 6.92
CA ALA A 34 -10.64 -6.16 5.60
C ALA A 34 -11.79 -5.79 4.64
N GLU A 35 -12.89 -6.54 4.65
CA GLU A 35 -14.08 -6.25 3.83
C GLU A 35 -14.80 -4.99 4.29
N ASP A 36 -14.92 -4.76 5.59
CA ASP A 36 -15.54 -3.57 6.17
C ASP A 36 -14.74 -2.31 5.78
N ILE A 37 -13.43 -2.34 5.96
CA ILE A 37 -12.55 -1.22 5.58
C ILE A 37 -12.54 -1.00 4.06
N ALA A 38 -12.59 -2.06 3.24
CA ALA A 38 -12.71 -1.93 1.79
C ALA A 38 -14.02 -1.23 1.41
N SER A 39 -15.12 -1.66 2.01
CA SER A 39 -16.44 -1.06 1.78
C SER A 39 -16.44 0.42 2.10
N ASP A 40 -15.85 0.82 3.22
CA ASP A 40 -15.69 2.22 3.63
C ASP A 40 -14.85 3.03 2.65
N ILE A 41 -13.79 2.44 2.09
CA ILE A 41 -12.98 3.12 1.07
C ILE A 41 -13.81 3.41 -0.16
N PHE A 42 -14.58 2.44 -0.65
CA PHE A 42 -15.43 2.63 -1.83
C PHE A 42 -16.57 3.60 -1.55
N ALA A 43 -17.20 3.57 -0.37
CA ALA A 43 -18.19 4.55 0.06
C ALA A 43 -17.60 5.97 0.05
N SER A 44 -16.44 6.16 0.65
CA SER A 44 -15.72 7.43 0.67
C SER A 44 -15.36 7.93 -0.75
N VAL A 45 -14.94 7.03 -1.65
CA VAL A 45 -14.69 7.35 -3.06
C VAL A 45 -15.96 7.86 -3.73
N TRP A 46 -17.10 7.22 -3.50
CA TRP A 46 -18.37 7.62 -4.09
C TRP A 46 -18.86 8.95 -3.54
N GLU A 47 -18.81 9.14 -2.24
CA GLU A 47 -19.23 10.38 -1.57
C GLU A 47 -18.39 11.58 -2.03
N ASN A 48 -17.08 11.40 -2.05
CA ASN A 48 -16.14 12.46 -2.40
C ASN A 48 -15.82 12.56 -3.91
N ARG A 49 -16.50 11.79 -4.78
CA ARG A 49 -16.19 11.64 -6.20
C ARG A 49 -16.00 12.95 -6.98
N LYS A 50 -16.72 14.00 -6.61
CA LYS A 50 -16.62 15.31 -7.27
C LYS A 50 -15.32 16.04 -6.94
N LYS A 51 -14.81 15.87 -5.69
CA LYS A 51 -13.62 16.51 -5.17
C LYS A 51 -12.37 15.63 -5.32
N LEU A 52 -12.54 14.39 -5.76
CA LEU A 52 -11.45 13.42 -5.83
C LEU A 52 -10.41 13.85 -6.87
N GLU A 53 -9.21 14.16 -6.39
CA GLU A 53 -8.04 14.45 -7.24
C GLU A 53 -7.10 13.25 -7.23
N ILE A 54 -7.09 12.50 -8.33
CA ILE A 54 -6.20 11.34 -8.50
C ILE A 54 -4.97 11.80 -9.26
N ARG A 55 -3.84 11.92 -8.57
CA ARG A 55 -2.57 12.39 -9.13
C ARG A 55 -1.82 11.35 -9.95
N LEU A 56 -2.07 10.07 -9.70
CA LEU A 56 -1.43 8.94 -10.39
C LEU A 56 -2.48 8.09 -11.11
N THR A 57 -2.72 6.87 -10.62
CA THR A 57 -3.76 5.99 -11.13
C THR A 57 -4.81 5.74 -10.05
N PHE A 58 -6.02 5.40 -10.45
CA PHE A 58 -7.08 5.04 -9.52
C PHE A 58 -6.69 3.82 -8.66
N LYS A 59 -6.02 2.85 -9.27
CA LYS A 59 -5.45 1.68 -8.56
C LYS A 59 -4.51 2.13 -7.45
N ALA A 60 -3.52 2.98 -7.76
CA ALA A 60 -2.56 3.46 -6.76
C ALA A 60 -3.24 4.21 -5.61
N TYR A 61 -4.26 5.02 -5.90
CA TYR A 61 -5.07 5.71 -4.90
C TYR A 61 -5.76 4.71 -3.94
N LEU A 62 -6.44 3.67 -4.49
CA LEU A 62 -7.14 2.68 -3.68
C LEU A 62 -6.17 1.93 -2.75
N PHE A 63 -5.04 1.45 -3.27
CA PHE A 63 -4.07 0.70 -2.47
C PHE A 63 -3.37 1.57 -1.42
N GLN A 64 -3.15 2.85 -1.71
CA GLN A 64 -2.61 3.79 -0.72
C GLN A 64 -3.64 4.06 0.39
N ALA A 65 -4.91 4.26 0.04
CA ALA A 65 -5.99 4.43 1.02
C ALA A 65 -6.14 3.18 1.90
N ALA A 66 -6.10 1.99 1.30
CA ALA A 66 -6.17 0.72 2.01
C ALA A 66 -5.00 0.56 3.00
N LYS A 67 -3.76 0.78 2.55
CA LYS A 67 -2.58 0.74 3.43
C LYS A 67 -2.74 1.66 4.63
N ASN A 68 -3.09 2.92 4.39
CA ASN A 68 -3.23 3.91 5.46
C ASN A 68 -4.31 3.51 6.48
N ARG A 69 -5.45 2.99 6.02
CA ARG A 69 -6.53 2.53 6.92
C ARG A 69 -6.13 1.28 7.71
N CYS A 70 -5.43 0.32 7.10
CA CYS A 70 -4.88 -0.83 7.81
C CYS A 70 -3.90 -0.41 8.91
N LEU A 71 -3.00 0.51 8.61
CA LEU A 71 -2.04 1.02 9.60
C LEU A 71 -2.72 1.72 10.77
N ASN A 72 -3.77 2.51 10.50
CA ASN A 72 -4.56 3.15 11.55
C ASN A 72 -5.27 2.10 12.42
N ALA A 73 -5.95 1.11 11.81
CA ALA A 73 -6.62 0.04 12.54
C ALA A 73 -5.64 -0.75 13.44
N ILE A 74 -4.44 -1.06 12.95
CA ILE A 74 -3.39 -1.74 13.74
C ILE A 74 -2.93 -0.86 14.92
N ARG A 75 -2.82 0.46 14.74
CA ARG A 75 -2.47 1.39 15.82
C ARG A 75 -3.56 1.49 16.86
N ASP A 76 -4.80 1.60 16.43
CA ASP A 76 -5.95 1.70 17.31
C ASP A 76 -6.08 0.43 18.17
N ARG A 77 -5.84 -0.75 17.60
CA ARG A 77 -5.74 -2.01 18.35
C ARG A 77 -4.62 -1.97 19.40
N LYS A 78 -3.43 -1.50 19.06
CA LYS A 78 -2.30 -1.39 19.99
C LYS A 78 -2.59 -0.39 21.10
N ALA A 79 -3.26 0.71 20.81
CA ALA A 79 -3.64 1.70 21.82
C ALA A 79 -4.67 1.15 22.82
N THR A 80 -5.57 0.27 22.37
CA THR A 80 -6.57 -0.39 23.25
C THR A 80 -5.97 -1.51 24.10
N VAL A 81 -4.94 -2.21 23.60
CA VAL A 81 -4.27 -3.32 24.30
C VAL A 81 -3.19 -2.85 25.28
N SER A 82 -2.79 -1.58 25.23
CA SER A 82 -1.73 -1.00 26.07
C SER A 82 -2.08 -0.88 27.58
N LEU A 83 -3.22 -1.41 28.05
CA LEU A 83 -3.57 -1.47 29.47
C LEU A 83 -3.42 -2.88 30.09
N ASP A 84 -3.33 -3.94 29.29
CA ASP A 84 -3.04 -5.29 29.77
C ASP A 84 -2.32 -6.09 28.68
N ASP A 85 -1.14 -6.63 29.04
CA ASP A 85 -0.33 -7.60 28.31
C ASP A 85 0.53 -7.13 27.10
N ILE A 86 1.81 -6.92 27.44
CA ILE A 86 2.95 -7.01 26.54
C ILE A 86 3.18 -8.49 26.19
N ASN A 87 2.65 -8.95 25.07
CA ASN A 87 3.18 -10.11 24.38
C ASN A 87 3.19 -9.85 22.87
N GLY A 88 4.42 -9.81 22.34
CA GLY A 88 4.69 -9.61 20.95
C GLY A 88 3.97 -10.64 20.08
N GLN A 89 3.09 -10.16 19.23
CA GLN A 89 2.62 -10.95 18.09
C GLN A 89 3.34 -10.44 16.86
N ASP A 90 4.16 -11.35 16.32
CA ASP A 90 4.79 -11.23 15.02
C ASP A 90 3.75 -10.84 13.96
N THR A 91 4.07 -9.80 13.22
CA THR A 91 3.39 -9.56 11.95
C THR A 91 3.46 -10.85 11.14
N PRO A 92 2.35 -11.34 10.56
CA PRO A 92 2.39 -12.54 9.74
C PRO A 92 3.37 -12.32 8.59
N GLN A 93 4.55 -12.93 8.66
CA GLN A 93 5.38 -13.12 7.50
C GLN A 93 4.61 -14.05 6.58
N VAL A 94 4.14 -13.50 5.46
CA VAL A 94 3.65 -14.33 4.36
C VAL A 94 4.82 -15.17 3.90
N SER A 95 4.87 -16.41 4.32
CA SER A 95 5.76 -17.41 3.74
C SER A 95 5.28 -17.66 2.31
N ILE A 96 5.86 -16.92 1.37
CA ILE A 96 5.75 -17.23 -0.04
C ILE A 96 6.48 -18.55 -0.23
N THR A 97 5.75 -19.56 -0.65
CA THR A 97 6.28 -20.90 -0.95
C THR A 97 7.55 -20.78 -1.80
N ASP A 98 8.63 -21.34 -1.27
CA ASP A 98 9.95 -21.42 -1.90
C ASP A 98 9.87 -22.16 -3.24
N SER A 99 9.67 -21.43 -4.32
CA SER A 99 10.00 -21.89 -5.66
C SER A 99 11.25 -21.15 -6.12
N LEU A 100 12.09 -21.82 -6.90
CA LEU A 100 13.32 -21.25 -7.47
C LEU A 100 13.03 -19.90 -8.19
N GLU A 101 11.89 -19.82 -8.87
CA GLU A 101 11.41 -18.60 -9.53
C GLU A 101 11.13 -17.45 -8.55
N THR A 102 10.70 -17.76 -7.32
CA THR A 102 10.45 -16.76 -6.28
C THR A 102 11.75 -16.19 -5.73
N GLU A 103 12.80 -17.02 -5.60
CA GLU A 103 14.13 -16.57 -5.17
C GLU A 103 14.78 -15.67 -6.21
N GLU A 104 14.75 -16.06 -7.49
CA GLU A 104 15.27 -15.22 -8.59
C GLU A 104 14.56 -13.87 -8.67
N LEU A 105 13.22 -13.86 -8.53
CA LEU A 105 12.44 -12.63 -8.52
C LEU A 105 12.78 -11.75 -7.31
N ASN A 106 12.93 -12.34 -6.12
CA ASN A 106 13.33 -11.60 -4.92
C ASN A 106 14.72 -10.97 -5.09
N ASN A 107 15.67 -11.69 -5.64
CA ASN A 107 17.02 -11.18 -5.92
C ASN A 107 16.99 -10.00 -6.90
N LEU A 108 16.23 -10.12 -7.99
CA LEU A 108 16.03 -9.03 -8.96
C LEU A 108 15.36 -7.79 -8.35
N ILE A 109 14.38 -7.99 -7.47
CA ILE A 109 13.73 -6.87 -6.74
C ILE A 109 14.74 -6.18 -5.81
N GLN A 110 15.57 -6.95 -5.09
CA GLN A 110 16.61 -6.39 -4.23
C GLN A 110 17.65 -5.59 -5.03
N GLU A 111 18.11 -6.11 -6.16
CA GLU A 111 19.02 -5.37 -7.05
C GLU A 111 18.38 -4.08 -7.58
N ALA A 112 17.10 -4.14 -7.98
CA ALA A 112 16.37 -2.96 -8.42
C ALA A 112 16.28 -1.89 -7.31
N ILE A 113 16.05 -2.31 -6.06
CA ILE A 113 16.01 -1.41 -4.90
C ILE A 113 17.41 -0.82 -4.64
N LEU A 114 18.46 -1.62 -4.71
CA LEU A 114 19.84 -1.16 -4.52
C LEU A 114 20.28 -0.16 -5.60
N SER A 115 19.73 -0.26 -6.81
CA SER A 115 20.02 0.68 -7.91
C SER A 115 19.40 2.07 -7.73
N LEU A 116 18.48 2.25 -6.76
CA LEU A 116 17.85 3.53 -6.47
C LEU A 116 18.86 4.52 -5.85
N PRO A 117 18.75 5.84 -6.15
CA PRO A 117 19.48 6.87 -5.42
C PRO A 117 19.21 6.77 -3.91
N GLU A 118 20.22 7.02 -3.10
CA GLU A 118 20.21 6.79 -1.65
C GLU A 118 18.95 7.33 -0.96
N LYS A 119 18.67 8.62 -1.07
CA LYS A 119 17.47 9.24 -0.46
C LYS A 119 16.15 8.64 -0.98
N CYS A 120 16.10 8.29 -2.26
CA CYS A 120 14.94 7.67 -2.87
C CYS A 120 14.71 6.26 -2.33
N ARG A 121 15.80 5.50 -2.20
CA ARG A 121 15.80 4.15 -1.63
C ARG A 121 15.38 4.17 -0.16
N GLU A 122 15.91 5.10 0.63
CA GLU A 122 15.57 5.24 2.04
C GLU A 122 14.07 5.50 2.24
N VAL A 123 13.50 6.49 1.54
CA VAL A 123 12.05 6.76 1.56
C VAL A 123 11.26 5.53 1.14
N PHE A 124 11.69 4.85 0.08
CA PHE A 124 11.01 3.66 -0.42
C PHE A 124 11.03 2.51 0.60
N LEU A 125 12.18 2.24 1.22
CA LEU A 125 12.32 1.21 2.24
C LEU A 125 11.47 1.55 3.48
N GLN A 126 11.51 2.78 3.98
CA GLN A 126 10.66 3.17 5.12
C GLN A 126 9.17 2.97 4.80
N SER A 127 8.76 3.29 3.59
CA SER A 127 7.37 3.09 3.14
C SER A 127 6.97 1.61 3.04
N ARG A 128 7.90 0.68 2.84
CA ARG A 128 7.61 -0.75 2.61
C ARG A 128 7.90 -1.65 3.79
N THR A 129 8.97 -1.38 4.54
CA THR A 129 9.44 -2.28 5.60
C THR A 129 9.02 -1.83 7.01
N LYS A 130 8.88 -0.52 7.25
CA LYS A 130 8.56 0.00 8.58
C LYS A 130 7.07 0.28 8.79
N ASN A 131 6.22 -0.04 7.83
CA ASN A 131 4.78 0.23 7.89
C ASN A 131 4.42 1.67 8.29
N LEU A 132 5.26 2.65 7.90
CA LEU A 132 5.02 4.06 8.16
C LEU A 132 4.09 4.68 7.11
N THR A 133 3.26 5.62 7.54
CA THR A 133 2.51 6.49 6.63
C THR A 133 3.44 7.51 6.00
N ASN A 134 3.01 8.11 4.87
CA ASN A 134 3.79 9.16 4.22
C ASN A 134 4.04 10.36 5.14
N GLN A 135 3.15 10.64 6.08
CA GLN A 135 3.29 11.70 7.06
C GLN A 135 4.43 11.40 8.04
N GLU A 136 4.46 10.20 8.60
CA GLU A 136 5.51 9.77 9.54
C GLU A 136 6.88 9.69 8.88
N ILE A 137 6.93 9.26 7.60
CA ILE A 137 8.16 9.30 6.83
C ILE A 137 8.63 10.75 6.64
N ALA A 138 7.71 11.66 6.31
CA ALA A 138 8.00 13.07 6.15
C ALA A 138 8.57 13.69 7.42
N GLU A 139 7.94 13.42 8.57
CA GLU A 139 8.38 13.86 9.89
C GLU A 139 9.74 13.25 10.28
N SER A 140 9.94 11.94 10.07
CA SER A 140 11.19 11.25 10.43
C SER A 140 12.39 11.67 9.60
N MET A 141 12.18 12.14 8.37
CA MET A 141 13.22 12.54 7.43
C MET A 141 13.33 14.06 7.24
N ASP A 142 12.54 14.85 7.97
CA ASP A 142 12.46 16.32 7.87
C ASP A 142 12.23 16.81 6.43
N ILE A 143 11.26 16.19 5.74
CA ILE A 143 10.85 16.53 4.37
C ILE A 143 9.34 16.68 4.26
N SER A 144 8.86 17.29 3.19
CA SER A 144 7.41 17.39 2.99
C SER A 144 6.78 16.06 2.56
N VAL A 145 5.51 15.85 2.93
CA VAL A 145 4.71 14.68 2.45
C VAL A 145 4.73 14.59 0.93
N LYS A 146 4.66 15.74 0.25
CA LYS A 146 4.75 15.84 -1.21
C LYS A 146 6.10 15.32 -1.74
N THR A 147 7.19 15.57 -1.01
CA THR A 147 8.52 15.05 -1.33
C THR A 147 8.56 13.53 -1.17
N VAL A 148 7.97 12.98 -0.11
CA VAL A 148 7.84 11.53 0.10
C VAL A 148 7.09 10.88 -1.05
N GLU A 149 5.93 11.41 -1.44
CA GLU A 149 5.14 10.92 -2.58
C GLU A 149 5.93 10.94 -3.89
N ALA A 150 6.67 12.02 -4.14
CA ALA A 150 7.51 12.15 -5.32
C ALA A 150 8.65 11.12 -5.35
N GLN A 151 9.31 10.87 -4.20
CA GLN A 151 10.37 9.87 -4.07
C GLN A 151 9.84 8.45 -4.27
N ILE A 152 8.69 8.10 -3.66
CA ILE A 152 8.04 6.80 -3.86
C ILE A 152 7.68 6.60 -5.34
N THR A 153 7.09 7.61 -5.98
CA THR A 153 6.74 7.55 -7.41
C THR A 153 7.97 7.33 -8.28
N LYS A 154 9.06 8.04 -7.97
CA LYS A 154 10.35 7.90 -8.68
C LYS A 154 10.93 6.50 -8.47
N ALA A 155 10.92 5.98 -7.24
CA ALA A 155 11.38 4.64 -6.92
C ALA A 155 10.63 3.58 -7.74
N LEU A 156 9.29 3.59 -7.70
CA LEU A 156 8.46 2.66 -8.44
C LEU A 156 8.70 2.72 -9.96
N LYS A 157 8.91 3.92 -10.52
CA LYS A 157 9.23 4.09 -11.94
C LYS A 157 10.59 3.45 -12.28
N GLN A 158 11.59 3.63 -11.44
CA GLN A 158 12.94 3.07 -11.67
C GLN A 158 12.95 1.56 -11.50
N ILE A 159 12.32 1.03 -10.44
CA ILE A 159 12.18 -0.42 -10.21
C ILE A 159 11.46 -1.07 -11.41
N ARG A 160 10.35 -0.50 -11.86
CA ARG A 160 9.63 -1.00 -13.05
C ARG A 160 10.50 -1.01 -14.30
N LYS A 161 11.30 0.04 -14.50
CA LYS A 161 12.24 0.11 -15.62
C LYS A 161 13.34 -0.97 -15.51
N PHE A 162 13.83 -1.23 -14.30
CA PHE A 162 14.86 -2.23 -14.04
C PHE A 162 14.35 -3.66 -14.30
N LEU A 163 13.15 -3.96 -13.79
CA LEU A 163 12.53 -5.28 -13.95
C LEU A 163 12.03 -5.56 -15.37
N GLY A 164 11.95 -4.54 -16.24
CA GLY A 164 11.49 -4.67 -17.61
C GLY A 164 10.01 -5.01 -17.75
N THR A 165 9.62 -5.39 -18.98
CA THR A 165 8.21 -5.70 -19.29
C THR A 165 7.72 -7.02 -18.68
N GLN A 166 8.63 -7.93 -18.38
CA GLN A 166 8.30 -9.28 -17.90
C GLN A 166 7.62 -9.28 -16.53
N TYR A 167 7.91 -8.28 -15.68
CA TYR A 167 7.39 -8.18 -14.32
C TYR A 167 6.54 -6.92 -14.05
N GLN A 168 6.08 -6.23 -15.10
CA GLN A 168 5.27 -4.99 -14.95
C GLN A 168 3.95 -5.19 -14.19
N TYR A 169 3.43 -6.40 -14.13
CA TYR A 169 2.19 -6.73 -13.42
C TYR A 169 2.33 -6.73 -11.89
N LEU A 170 3.58 -6.68 -11.36
CA LEU A 170 3.83 -6.68 -9.92
C LEU A 170 3.65 -5.29 -9.27
N PHE A 171 3.52 -4.22 -10.08
CA PHE A 171 3.48 -2.84 -9.57
C PHE A 171 2.25 -2.08 -10.08
#